data_3d3f57f80cd3eed96c1bd3cccaa7a62d
#
_entry.id   3d3f57f80cd3eed96c1bd3cccaa7a62d
#
_cell.length_a   1.000
_cell.length_b   1.000
_cell.length_c   1.000
_cell.angle_alpha   90.00
_cell.angle_beta   90.00
_cell.angle_gamma   90.00
#
_symmetry.space_group_name_H-M   'P 1'
#
loop_
_entity.id
_entity.type
_entity.pdbx_description
1 polymer ?
#
loop_
_entity_poly.entity_id
_entity_poly.type
_entity_poly.pdbx_seq_one_letter_code
_entity_poly.pdbx_strand_id
1 'polypeptide(L)'
;MFNHIKKLFYKLILILSILLTSKFSFSSEGNLIKSLSNTGNHKIFIRILESSPLFLSLVNNTVSSTIYAPTDKAFSLMPDSFMREIDNNNIKYTTKIILTHIFSGNSLETNKDEGLVLSLDGSLYYTYDTKDLFVKDIVVQGKVTSAGNFTIIPVDCVMFLQQSSKDYRLDKAIQDKYKFTTCCLQTPEEYEAFKEGL
;
A
#
# COMPACT_ATOMS: atom_id res chain seq x y z
N MET A 1 53.10 -20.01 -26.22
CA MET A 1 52.90 -18.73 -25.50
C MET A 1 51.68 -17.98 -25.96
N PHE A 2 51.39 -17.83 -27.24
CA PHE A 2 50.25 -17.08 -27.80
C PHE A 2 48.85 -17.61 -27.42
N ASN A 3 48.66 -18.93 -27.26
CA ASN A 3 47.37 -19.52 -26.91
C ASN A 3 46.99 -19.32 -25.44
N HIS A 4 47.93 -19.15 -24.55
CA HIS A 4 47.67 -18.85 -23.14
C HIS A 4 47.17 -17.41 -22.95
N ILE A 5 47.73 -16.46 -23.69
CA ILE A 5 47.33 -15.07 -23.62
C ILE A 5 45.88 -14.87 -24.14
N LYS A 6 45.53 -15.55 -25.27
CA LYS A 6 44.13 -15.54 -25.78
C LYS A 6 43.15 -16.11 -24.77
N LYS A 7 43.44 -17.21 -24.12
CA LYS A 7 42.55 -17.78 -23.09
C LYS A 7 42.38 -16.87 -21.86
N LEU A 8 43.45 -16.17 -21.49
CA LEU A 8 43.37 -15.20 -20.38
C LEU A 8 42.49 -13.98 -20.77
N PHE A 9 42.62 -13.51 -21.98
CA PHE A 9 41.84 -12.40 -22.48
C PHE A 9 40.35 -12.73 -22.62
N TYR A 10 40.00 -13.93 -23.08
CA TYR A 10 38.60 -14.41 -23.10
C TYR A 10 38.01 -14.54 -21.69
N LYS A 11 38.76 -15.06 -20.69
CA LYS A 11 38.29 -15.11 -19.31
C LYS A 11 38.09 -13.72 -18.71
N LEU A 12 38.94 -12.77 -19.02
CA LEU A 12 38.82 -11.38 -18.57
C LEU A 12 37.59 -10.68 -19.15
N ILE A 13 37.32 -10.89 -20.44
CA ILE A 13 36.14 -10.35 -21.12
C ILE A 13 34.86 -10.99 -20.55
N LEU A 14 34.87 -12.30 -20.24
CA LEU A 14 33.73 -13.00 -19.66
C LEU A 14 33.43 -12.49 -18.26
N ILE A 15 34.46 -12.26 -17.43
CA ILE A 15 34.29 -11.69 -16.09
C ILE A 15 33.81 -10.24 -16.17
N LEU A 16 34.31 -9.46 -17.11
CA LEU A 16 33.90 -8.07 -17.30
C LEU A 16 32.46 -7.98 -17.81
N SER A 17 32.02 -8.92 -18.67
CA SER A 17 30.63 -8.98 -19.13
C SER A 17 29.64 -9.36 -18.00
N ILE A 18 30.05 -10.23 -17.07
CA ILE A 18 29.25 -10.61 -15.89
C ILE A 18 29.12 -9.41 -14.92
N LEU A 19 30.18 -8.61 -14.77
CA LEU A 19 30.17 -7.42 -13.93
C LEU A 19 29.35 -6.26 -14.54
N LEU A 20 29.26 -6.19 -15.86
CA LEU A 20 28.45 -5.18 -16.57
C LEU A 20 26.97 -5.53 -16.65
N THR A 21 26.60 -6.80 -16.38
CA THR A 21 25.18 -7.22 -16.33
C THR A 21 24.59 -7.19 -14.92
N SER A 22 25.35 -6.76 -13.91
CA SER A 22 24.72 -6.31 -12.67
C SER A 22 23.89 -5.07 -12.99
N LYS A 23 22.68 -5.32 -13.54
CA LYS A 23 21.64 -4.29 -13.59
C LYS A 23 21.53 -3.78 -12.16
N PHE A 24 21.86 -2.52 -11.97
CA PHE A 24 21.42 -1.79 -10.80
C PHE A 24 19.89 -1.92 -10.81
N SER A 25 19.37 -2.94 -10.15
CA SER A 25 17.96 -2.97 -9.78
C SER A 25 17.79 -1.77 -8.84
N PHE A 26 17.40 -0.65 -9.42
CA PHE A 26 16.94 0.49 -8.63
C PHE A 26 15.75 -0.07 -7.85
N SER A 27 15.96 -0.30 -6.55
CA SER A 27 14.98 -0.98 -5.72
C SER A 27 13.64 -0.27 -5.88
N SER A 28 12.59 -1.00 -6.20
CA SER A 28 11.21 -0.49 -6.28
C SER A 28 10.79 0.19 -4.97
N GLU A 29 11.35 -0.29 -3.86
CA GLU A 29 11.26 0.30 -2.52
C GLU A 29 11.73 1.76 -2.51
N GLY A 30 12.96 2.03 -2.96
CA GLY A 30 13.52 3.38 -2.99
C GLY A 30 12.68 4.35 -3.83
N ASN A 31 12.06 3.87 -4.91
CA ASN A 31 11.18 4.68 -5.72
C ASN A 31 9.86 5.01 -5.01
N LEU A 32 9.26 4.05 -4.32
CA LEU A 32 8.02 4.25 -3.57
C LEU A 32 8.22 5.23 -2.41
N ILE A 33 9.20 4.97 -1.54
CA ILE A 33 9.51 5.85 -0.39
C ILE A 33 9.86 7.26 -0.85
N LYS A 34 10.68 7.38 -1.91
CA LYS A 34 11.01 8.69 -2.50
C LYS A 34 9.77 9.43 -3.02
N SER A 35 8.86 8.72 -3.68
CA SER A 35 7.63 9.33 -4.22
C SER A 35 6.70 9.79 -3.10
N LEU A 36 6.53 9.02 -2.04
CA LEU A 36 5.78 9.41 -0.85
C LEU A 36 6.45 10.60 -0.14
N SER A 37 7.78 10.59 0.02
CA SER A 37 8.54 11.67 0.67
C SER A 37 8.42 13.00 -0.08
N ASN A 38 8.38 12.96 -1.41
CA ASN A 38 8.26 14.16 -2.24
C ASN A 38 6.93 14.90 -2.04
N THR A 39 5.90 14.24 -1.53
CA THR A 39 4.62 14.89 -1.21
C THR A 39 4.68 15.71 0.08
N GLY A 40 5.59 15.36 0.99
CA GLY A 40 5.74 15.96 2.32
C GLY A 40 4.64 15.61 3.34
N ASN A 41 3.64 14.82 2.95
CA ASN A 41 2.41 14.60 3.73
C ASN A 41 2.21 13.15 4.21
N HIS A 42 3.20 12.26 4.07
CA HIS A 42 3.08 10.83 4.39
C HIS A 42 4.18 10.33 5.34
N LYS A 43 4.68 11.18 6.22
CA LYS A 43 5.81 10.86 7.12
C LYS A 43 5.50 9.67 8.04
N ILE A 44 4.30 9.63 8.59
CA ILE A 44 3.87 8.54 9.49
C ILE A 44 3.74 7.24 8.70
N PHE A 45 3.11 7.29 7.53
CA PHE A 45 2.95 6.10 6.69
C PHE A 45 4.29 5.55 6.18
N ILE A 46 5.23 6.41 5.77
CA ILE A 46 6.60 6.03 5.42
C ILE A 46 7.27 5.30 6.58
N ARG A 47 7.19 5.82 7.80
CA ARG A 47 7.75 5.18 8.99
C ARG A 47 7.15 3.79 9.24
N ILE A 48 5.82 3.64 9.05
CA ILE A 48 5.14 2.35 9.16
C ILE A 48 5.69 1.37 8.12
N LEU A 49 5.82 1.79 6.86
CA LEU A 49 6.37 0.97 5.79
C LEU A 49 7.80 0.52 6.10
N GLU A 50 8.69 1.45 6.43
CA GLU A 50 10.11 1.20 6.69
C GLU A 50 10.34 0.32 7.93
N SER A 51 9.46 0.39 8.93
CA SER A 51 9.55 -0.43 10.14
C SER A 51 9.06 -1.88 9.95
N SER A 52 8.43 -2.20 8.81
CA SER A 52 7.77 -3.49 8.59
C SER A 52 8.60 -4.44 7.72
N PRO A 53 8.97 -5.63 8.25
CA PRO A 53 9.58 -6.67 7.43
C PRO A 53 8.70 -7.13 6.25
N LEU A 54 7.37 -7.01 6.40
CA LEU A 54 6.41 -7.33 5.35
C LEU A 54 6.59 -6.41 4.14
N PHE A 55 6.85 -5.12 4.36
CA PHE A 55 7.01 -4.15 3.29
C PHE A 55 8.17 -4.53 2.34
N LEU A 56 9.29 -4.95 2.88
CA LEU A 56 10.44 -5.41 2.07
C LEU A 56 10.07 -6.59 1.16
N SER A 57 9.23 -7.50 1.67
CA SER A 57 8.72 -8.62 0.86
C SER A 57 7.80 -8.17 -0.26
N LEU A 58 6.96 -7.15 -0.02
CA LEU A 58 6.01 -6.63 -0.99
C LEU A 58 6.69 -5.86 -2.13
N VAL A 59 7.67 -5.03 -1.82
CA VAL A 59 8.36 -4.20 -2.83
C VAL A 59 9.28 -5.00 -3.75
N ASN A 60 9.71 -6.17 -3.30
CA ASN A 60 10.49 -7.10 -4.12
C ASN A 60 9.62 -7.91 -5.10
N ASN A 61 8.30 -7.91 -4.95
CA ASN A 61 7.39 -8.48 -5.91
C ASN A 61 7.27 -7.59 -7.15
N THR A 62 7.30 -8.20 -8.32
CA THR A 62 7.17 -7.51 -9.61
C THR A 62 5.72 -7.21 -9.99
N VAL A 63 4.77 -7.57 -9.14
CA VAL A 63 3.34 -7.40 -9.38
C VAL A 63 2.96 -5.93 -9.22
N SER A 64 2.23 -5.39 -10.19
CA SER A 64 1.64 -4.06 -10.08
C SER A 64 0.73 -3.98 -8.85
N SER A 65 0.82 -2.89 -8.11
CA SER A 65 0.03 -2.69 -6.89
C SER A 65 -0.43 -1.24 -6.76
N THR A 66 -1.60 -1.07 -6.19
CA THR A 66 -2.14 0.24 -5.83
C THR A 66 -2.00 0.45 -4.33
N ILE A 67 -1.49 1.61 -3.94
CA ILE A 67 -1.31 2.02 -2.55
C ILE A 67 -2.22 3.21 -2.27
N TYR A 68 -3.21 3.01 -1.41
CA TYR A 68 -3.97 4.09 -0.82
C TYR A 68 -3.16 4.63 0.36
N ALA A 69 -2.43 5.71 0.14
CA ALA A 69 -1.47 6.24 1.09
C ALA A 69 -2.13 7.24 2.03
N PRO A 70 -2.33 6.92 3.34
CA PRO A 70 -2.90 7.85 4.29
C PRO A 70 -1.96 9.02 4.52
N THR A 71 -2.52 10.23 4.54
CA THR A 71 -1.77 11.45 4.86
C THR A 71 -1.47 11.54 6.35
N ASP A 72 -0.51 12.37 6.73
CA ASP A 72 -0.24 12.67 8.16
C ASP A 72 -1.48 13.26 8.85
N LYS A 73 -2.34 13.97 8.09
CA LYS A 73 -3.62 14.47 8.58
C LYS A 73 -4.59 13.34 8.92
N ALA A 74 -4.64 12.26 8.13
CA ALA A 74 -5.46 11.09 8.45
C ALA A 74 -5.05 10.48 9.80
N PHE A 75 -3.75 10.38 10.07
CA PHE A 75 -3.24 9.90 11.35
C PHE A 75 -3.50 10.85 12.52
N SER A 76 -3.56 12.17 12.26
CA SER A 76 -3.86 13.16 13.33
C SER A 76 -5.27 13.06 13.89
N LEU A 77 -6.15 12.33 13.21
CA LEU A 77 -7.51 12.04 13.68
C LEU A 77 -7.58 10.80 14.59
N MET A 78 -6.48 10.05 14.68
CA MET A 78 -6.44 8.82 15.47
C MET A 78 -6.36 9.10 16.97
N PRO A 79 -6.94 8.23 17.83
CA PRO A 79 -6.78 8.31 19.28
C PRO A 79 -5.30 8.19 19.68
N ASP A 80 -4.91 8.87 20.77
CA ASP A 80 -3.55 8.79 21.32
C ASP A 80 -3.12 7.35 21.63
N SER A 81 -4.05 6.50 22.02
CA SER A 81 -3.78 5.07 22.26
C SER A 81 -3.33 4.36 20.98
N PHE A 82 -3.96 4.66 19.84
CA PHE A 82 -3.57 4.11 18.55
C PHE A 82 -2.19 4.64 18.13
N MET A 83 -1.98 5.95 18.25
CA MET A 83 -0.70 6.56 17.88
C MET A 83 0.46 6.02 18.71
N ARG A 84 0.26 5.76 20.01
CA ARG A 84 1.27 5.08 20.85
C ARG A 84 1.65 3.70 20.33
N GLU A 85 0.69 2.91 19.83
CA GLU A 85 1.01 1.60 19.25
C GLU A 85 1.86 1.75 17.96
N ILE A 86 1.55 2.75 17.15
CA ILE A 86 2.35 3.06 15.94
C ILE A 86 3.75 3.56 16.34
N ASP A 87 3.86 4.45 17.31
CA ASP A 87 5.14 4.99 17.77
C ASP A 87 6.05 3.94 18.42
N ASN A 88 5.44 2.94 19.07
CA ASN A 88 6.13 1.77 19.62
C ASN A 88 6.43 0.68 18.57
N ASN A 89 6.14 0.93 17.29
CA ASN A 89 6.28 -0.04 16.20
C ASN A 89 5.58 -1.37 16.50
N ASN A 90 4.36 -1.33 17.09
CA ASN A 90 3.59 -2.55 17.32
C ASN A 90 3.31 -3.24 15.99
N ILE A 91 3.94 -4.41 15.79
CA ILE A 91 3.93 -5.13 14.53
C ILE A 91 2.53 -5.52 14.06
N LYS A 92 1.61 -5.79 14.99
CA LYS A 92 0.24 -6.14 14.63
C LYS A 92 -0.48 -4.94 14.00
N TYR A 93 -0.35 -3.75 14.59
CA TYR A 93 -0.93 -2.52 14.07
C TYR A 93 -0.31 -2.12 12.74
N THR A 94 1.01 -2.06 12.66
CA THR A 94 1.72 -1.66 11.43
C THR A 94 1.46 -2.63 10.28
N THR A 95 1.45 -3.93 10.54
CA THR A 95 1.13 -4.96 9.53
C THR A 95 -0.29 -4.80 9.02
N LYS A 96 -1.27 -4.65 9.91
CA LYS A 96 -2.67 -4.49 9.51
C LYS A 96 -2.87 -3.24 8.66
N ILE A 97 -2.27 -2.11 9.02
CA ILE A 97 -2.31 -0.89 8.21
C ILE A 97 -1.74 -1.15 6.82
N ILE A 98 -0.57 -1.78 6.71
CA ILE A 98 0.03 -2.09 5.40
C ILE A 98 -0.91 -2.96 4.56
N LEU A 99 -1.43 -4.04 5.14
CA LEU A 99 -2.27 -5.00 4.43
C LEU A 99 -3.59 -4.39 3.96
N THR A 100 -4.14 -3.43 4.69
CA THR A 100 -5.41 -2.77 4.35
C THR A 100 -5.26 -1.58 3.40
N HIS A 101 -4.03 -1.11 3.14
CA HIS A 101 -3.75 0.03 2.28
C HIS A 101 -3.06 -0.32 0.97
N ILE A 102 -2.64 -1.58 0.78
CA ILE A 102 -1.98 -2.04 -0.44
C ILE A 102 -2.85 -3.08 -1.14
N PHE A 103 -3.09 -2.86 -2.42
CA PHE A 103 -3.97 -3.68 -3.25
C PHE A 103 -3.23 -4.23 -4.44
N SER A 104 -3.55 -5.45 -4.82
CA SER A 104 -3.00 -6.08 -6.01
C SER A 104 -3.60 -5.43 -7.28
N GLY A 105 -2.74 -5.19 -8.26
CA GLY A 105 -3.13 -4.61 -9.54
C GLY A 105 -3.31 -3.09 -9.52
N ASN A 106 -3.82 -2.55 -10.62
CA ASN A 106 -4.17 -1.14 -10.74
C ASN A 106 -5.67 -0.96 -10.46
N SER A 107 -6.01 -0.55 -9.25
CA SER A 107 -7.40 -0.38 -8.85
C SER A 107 -8.16 0.71 -9.62
N LEU A 108 -7.44 1.64 -10.27
CA LEU A 108 -8.03 2.68 -11.11
C LEU A 108 -8.57 2.12 -12.43
N GLU A 109 -8.02 1.02 -12.93
CA GLU A 109 -8.44 0.41 -14.20
C GLU A 109 -9.67 -0.49 -14.04
N THR A 110 -9.92 -0.98 -12.82
CA THR A 110 -11.04 -1.90 -12.54
C THR A 110 -12.37 -1.18 -12.30
N ASN A 111 -12.34 0.15 -12.14
CA ASN A 111 -13.48 0.94 -11.67
C ASN A 111 -14.18 1.65 -12.81
N LYS A 112 -14.97 0.94 -13.61
CA LYS A 112 -15.83 1.66 -14.55
C LYS A 112 -17.20 2.01 -13.98
N ASP A 113 -17.71 1.29 -12.99
CA ASP A 113 -19.00 1.60 -12.36
C ASP A 113 -19.06 1.20 -10.88
N GLU A 114 -18.79 -0.05 -10.56
CA GLU A 114 -18.71 -0.62 -9.22
C GLU A 114 -17.72 -1.77 -9.27
N GLY A 115 -16.70 -1.77 -8.42
CA GLY A 115 -15.68 -2.78 -8.43
C GLY A 115 -15.37 -3.36 -7.06
N LEU A 116 -14.95 -4.61 -7.06
CA LEU A 116 -14.30 -5.22 -5.90
C LEU A 116 -12.81 -5.16 -6.12
N VAL A 117 -12.08 -4.64 -5.14
CA VAL A 117 -10.63 -4.60 -5.11
C VAL A 117 -10.14 -5.54 -4.02
N LEU A 118 -9.19 -6.38 -4.36
CA LEU A 118 -8.59 -7.34 -3.44
C LEU A 118 -7.38 -6.73 -2.76
N SER A 119 -7.42 -6.59 -1.43
CA SER A 119 -6.25 -6.20 -0.64
C SER A 119 -5.28 -7.36 -0.44
N LEU A 120 -4.10 -7.08 0.09
CA LEU A 120 -3.06 -8.10 0.30
C LEU A 120 -3.40 -9.12 1.39
N ASP A 121 -4.29 -8.76 2.32
CA ASP A 121 -4.80 -9.70 3.33
C ASP A 121 -5.92 -10.60 2.81
N GLY A 122 -6.28 -10.48 1.51
CA GLY A 122 -7.35 -11.23 0.89
C GLY A 122 -8.74 -10.64 1.11
N SER A 123 -8.83 -9.45 1.68
CA SER A 123 -10.11 -8.77 1.90
C SER A 123 -10.61 -8.13 0.63
N LEU A 124 -11.92 -8.20 0.41
CA LEU A 124 -12.60 -7.58 -0.72
C LEU A 124 -13.15 -6.22 -0.31
N TYR A 125 -12.74 -5.19 -1.03
CA TYR A 125 -13.19 -3.83 -0.84
C TYR A 125 -14.14 -3.43 -1.95
N TYR A 126 -15.21 -2.76 -1.58
CA TYR A 126 -16.16 -2.21 -2.53
C TYR A 126 -15.73 -0.80 -2.94
N THR A 127 -15.59 -0.57 -4.24
CA THR A 127 -15.23 0.73 -4.79
C THR A 127 -16.36 1.26 -5.64
N TYR A 128 -16.67 2.55 -5.50
CA TYR A 128 -17.55 3.26 -6.42
C TYR A 128 -16.75 3.95 -7.50
N ASP A 129 -17.23 3.92 -8.75
CA ASP A 129 -16.84 4.91 -9.72
C ASP A 129 -17.63 6.19 -9.42
N THR A 130 -16.99 7.09 -8.72
CA THR A 130 -17.43 8.46 -8.73
C THR A 130 -16.37 9.25 -9.46
N LYS A 131 -16.77 10.33 -10.14
CA LYS A 131 -15.89 11.26 -10.85
C LYS A 131 -14.69 11.75 -10.02
N ASP A 132 -14.69 11.47 -8.72
CA ASP A 132 -13.71 11.92 -7.73
C ASP A 132 -12.90 10.81 -7.07
N LEU A 133 -12.87 9.60 -7.62
CA LEU A 133 -12.07 8.48 -7.07
C LEU A 133 -12.34 8.22 -5.58
N PHE A 134 -13.51 7.73 -5.25
CA PHE A 134 -13.83 7.30 -3.89
C PHE A 134 -13.59 5.79 -3.73
N VAL A 135 -12.82 5.41 -2.74
CA VAL A 135 -13.00 4.15 -2.05
C VAL A 135 -13.99 4.46 -0.94
N LYS A 136 -15.25 4.30 -1.22
CA LYS A 136 -16.37 4.55 -0.35
C LYS A 136 -16.10 5.52 0.84
N ASP A 137 -16.45 6.79 0.66
CA ASP A 137 -16.21 7.90 1.61
C ASP A 137 -14.73 8.24 1.87
N ILE A 138 -13.80 7.62 1.15
CA ILE A 138 -12.38 7.94 1.23
C ILE A 138 -12.06 8.97 0.16
N VAL A 139 -11.82 10.18 0.60
CA VAL A 139 -11.50 11.29 -0.30
C VAL A 139 -10.05 11.21 -0.74
N VAL A 140 -9.80 11.20 -2.04
CA VAL A 140 -8.45 11.29 -2.59
C VAL A 140 -7.90 12.70 -2.34
N GLN A 141 -6.75 12.77 -1.67
CA GLN A 141 -6.07 14.00 -1.30
C GLN A 141 -4.88 14.26 -2.22
N GLY A 142 -5.10 15.00 -3.28
CA GLY A 142 -4.03 15.40 -4.19
C GLY A 142 -3.89 14.52 -5.44
N LYS A 143 -2.71 14.55 -6.04
CA LYS A 143 -2.46 13.90 -7.34
C LYS A 143 -2.07 12.43 -7.17
N VAL A 144 -2.74 11.57 -7.92
CA VAL A 144 -2.30 10.18 -8.12
C VAL A 144 -0.95 10.15 -8.83
N THR A 145 -0.01 9.38 -8.32
CA THR A 145 1.35 9.28 -8.86
C THR A 145 1.75 7.82 -9.07
N SER A 146 2.74 7.60 -9.94
CA SER A 146 3.30 6.27 -10.16
C SER A 146 4.75 6.22 -9.69
N ALA A 147 5.14 5.11 -9.08
CA ALA A 147 6.49 4.85 -8.59
C ALA A 147 6.88 3.39 -8.89
N GLY A 148 7.51 3.17 -10.04
CA GLY A 148 7.78 1.82 -10.53
C GLY A 148 6.47 1.06 -10.78
N ASN A 149 6.29 -0.07 -10.11
CA ASN A 149 5.08 -0.89 -10.23
C ASN A 149 3.93 -0.43 -9.32
N PHE A 150 4.11 0.68 -8.60
CA PHE A 150 3.11 1.18 -7.66
C PHE A 150 2.33 2.36 -8.24
N THR A 151 1.02 2.31 -8.07
CA THR A 151 0.14 3.48 -8.21
C THR A 151 -0.17 3.99 -6.81
N ILE A 152 0.17 5.24 -6.51
CA ILE A 152 0.01 5.86 -5.21
C ILE A 152 -1.18 6.81 -5.27
N ILE A 153 -2.16 6.55 -4.42
CA ILE A 153 -3.38 7.35 -4.26
C ILE A 153 -3.35 7.94 -2.84
N PRO A 154 -3.05 9.23 -2.67
CA PRO A 154 -3.11 9.87 -1.37
C PRO A 154 -4.54 9.90 -0.84
N VAL A 155 -4.75 9.51 0.42
CA VAL A 155 -6.08 9.49 1.05
C VAL A 155 -6.06 10.14 2.43
N ASP A 156 -7.17 10.77 2.80
CA ASP A 156 -7.36 11.40 4.11
C ASP A 156 -8.04 10.44 5.11
N CYS A 157 -7.56 9.20 5.12
CA CYS A 157 -8.19 8.11 5.84
C CYS A 157 -7.17 7.03 6.22
N VAL A 158 -7.22 6.55 7.46
CA VAL A 158 -6.63 5.27 7.84
C VAL A 158 -7.72 4.23 7.66
N MET A 159 -7.53 3.36 6.67
CA MET A 159 -8.54 2.38 6.26
C MET A 159 -8.52 1.14 7.16
N PHE A 160 -9.71 0.56 7.39
CA PHE A 160 -9.86 -0.74 8.00
C PHE A 160 -11.10 -1.45 7.47
N LEU A 161 -11.22 -2.74 7.77
CA LEU A 161 -12.37 -3.56 7.43
C LEU A 161 -13.31 -3.70 8.61
N GLN A 162 -14.62 -3.58 8.32
CA GLN A 162 -15.67 -3.93 9.26
C GLN A 162 -16.74 -4.78 8.59
N GLN A 163 -17.61 -5.39 9.38
CA GLN A 163 -18.78 -6.08 8.84
C GLN A 163 -19.73 -5.08 8.19
N SER A 164 -20.13 -5.35 6.94
CA SER A 164 -21.03 -4.45 6.19
C SER A 164 -22.39 -4.25 6.87
N SER A 165 -22.86 -5.23 7.62
CA SER A 165 -24.08 -5.11 8.43
C SER A 165 -23.99 -4.05 9.54
N LYS A 166 -22.78 -3.66 9.94
CA LYS A 166 -22.51 -2.59 10.92
C LYS A 166 -22.28 -1.23 10.27
N ASP A 167 -22.20 -1.18 8.95
CA ASP A 167 -21.95 0.07 8.21
C ASP A 167 -23.28 0.72 7.79
N TYR A 168 -23.76 1.66 8.58
CA TYR A 168 -25.03 2.35 8.37
C TYR A 168 -25.03 3.27 7.14
N ARG A 169 -23.87 3.53 6.55
CA ARG A 169 -23.73 4.33 5.32
C ARG A 169 -24.11 3.54 4.07
N LEU A 170 -24.19 2.20 4.20
CA LEU A 170 -24.58 1.29 3.13
C LEU A 170 -26.09 1.08 3.13
N ASP A 171 -26.67 1.04 1.94
CA ASP A 171 -28.01 0.52 1.81
C ASP A 171 -28.06 -1.00 2.11
N LYS A 172 -29.26 -1.48 2.42
CA LYS A 172 -29.47 -2.85 2.84
C LYS A 172 -29.06 -3.87 1.76
N ALA A 173 -29.26 -3.53 0.48
CA ALA A 173 -28.91 -4.42 -0.62
C ALA A 173 -27.38 -4.63 -0.70
N ILE A 174 -26.60 -3.59 -0.48
CA ILE A 174 -25.15 -3.65 -0.44
C ILE A 174 -24.68 -4.42 0.81
N GLN A 175 -25.27 -4.14 1.98
CA GLN A 175 -24.94 -4.87 3.22
C GLN A 175 -25.17 -6.38 3.09
N ASP A 176 -26.25 -6.79 2.42
CA ASP A 176 -26.61 -8.19 2.25
C ASP A 176 -25.72 -8.88 1.17
N LYS A 177 -25.28 -8.11 0.18
CA LYS A 177 -24.44 -8.61 -0.92
C LYS A 177 -22.99 -8.84 -0.50
N TYR A 178 -22.42 -7.98 0.33
CA TYR A 178 -21.02 -8.00 0.74
C TYR A 178 -20.89 -8.19 2.25
N LYS A 179 -20.04 -9.13 2.68
CA LYS A 179 -19.85 -9.43 4.11
C LYS A 179 -19.05 -8.36 4.84
N PHE A 180 -18.13 -7.71 4.14
CA PHE A 180 -17.22 -6.72 4.69
C PHE A 180 -17.20 -5.46 3.83
N THR A 181 -16.92 -4.34 4.45
CA THR A 181 -16.75 -3.03 3.83
C THR A 181 -15.55 -2.31 4.40
N THR A 182 -14.98 -1.42 3.59
CA THR A 182 -13.91 -0.54 4.02
C THR A 182 -14.48 0.69 4.72
N CYS A 183 -13.87 1.05 5.83
CA CYS A 183 -14.17 2.26 6.59
C CYS A 183 -12.91 3.06 6.89
N CYS A 184 -13.11 4.34 7.20
CA CYS A 184 -12.10 5.18 7.81
C CYS A 184 -12.16 5.03 9.34
N LEU A 185 -11.00 4.96 9.99
CA LEU A 185 -10.93 5.07 11.44
C LEU A 185 -11.22 6.53 11.85
N GLN A 186 -12.41 6.79 12.35
CA GLN A 186 -12.85 8.14 12.72
C GLN A 186 -13.59 8.19 14.06
N THR A 187 -14.11 7.05 14.53
CA THR A 187 -14.89 6.96 15.76
C THR A 187 -14.29 5.96 16.75
N PRO A 188 -14.58 6.08 18.04
CA PRO A 188 -14.16 5.09 19.05
C PRO A 188 -14.63 3.66 18.73
N GLU A 189 -15.84 3.51 18.20
CA GLU A 189 -16.42 2.24 17.82
C GLU A 189 -15.63 1.58 16.68
N GLU A 190 -15.25 2.36 15.67
CA GLU A 190 -14.41 1.91 14.55
C GLU A 190 -13.01 1.51 15.04
N TYR A 191 -12.46 2.22 16.04
CA TYR A 191 -11.19 1.85 16.64
C TYR A 191 -11.27 0.52 17.41
N GLU A 192 -12.34 0.28 18.15
CA GLU A 192 -12.55 -1.03 18.79
C GLU A 192 -12.71 -2.14 17.73
N ALA A 193 -13.50 -1.89 16.68
CA ALA A 193 -13.63 -2.83 15.56
C ALA A 193 -12.29 -3.12 14.85
N PHE A 194 -11.42 -2.11 14.72
CA PHE A 194 -10.07 -2.32 14.23
C PHE A 194 -9.26 -3.24 15.15
N LYS A 195 -9.34 -3.06 16.47
CA LYS A 195 -8.60 -3.89 17.44
C LYS A 195 -9.10 -5.34 17.46
N GLU A 196 -10.39 -5.59 17.33
CA GLU A 196 -10.95 -6.95 17.30
C GLU A 196 -10.36 -7.81 16.18
N GLY A 197 -9.86 -7.21 15.12
CA GLY A 197 -9.25 -7.90 13.97
C GLY A 197 -7.71 -7.99 14.00
N LEU A 198 -7.05 -7.71 15.15
CA LEU A 198 -5.59 -7.74 15.29
C LEU A 198 -5.03 -9.13 15.63
#